data_a3f43906e9aaad349cf2dcb32bae54fd
#
_entry.id   a3f43906e9aaad349cf2dcb32bae54fd
#
_cell.length_a   1.000
_cell.length_b   1.000
_cell.length_c   1.000
_cell.angle_alpha   90.00
_cell.angle_beta   90.00
_cell.angle_gamma   90.00
#
_symmetry.space_group_name_H-M   'P 1'
#
loop_
_entity.id
_entity.type
_entity.pdbx_description
1 polymer ?
#
loop_
_entity_poly.entity_id
_entity_poly.type
_entity_poly.pdbx_seq_one_letter_code
_entity_poly.pdbx_strand_id
1 'polypeptide(L)'
;MNFKRIFLGLFAALCLAESASAAPADQRPRKVRQADGTYITVVKRGDEFGHVTMTTDGYPLFYNESTGNYEYAKMSSSTLESSGIIAADATDRNVKAVDYLKSVSPKAMLSKLEVQRAAKASVMRYRPRHMSTKSGAKRGMLINDYPSIGSPNVLIILVQFSDMTFDCEDGDPLGFYKNMFTQPGFKYKNGANGSVLDYFTTSSNGLFNPKFDIVGPVTLPKSYSYYGANYSGNDRMDRLQEFVKGACEAASKVVDFSKYDNNGDGYVDNVYLYYAGFGEADSEYKESIWPHAYNYNQFMMGSLKFNGVSIGSYTCSPERSGTYPELPTGIGTFCHEFSHVLGLPDHYTTVYNDAFTPGEFDVMDMGTYNNEQNTPPTHSAYERAELGWLEYQELTTGADTISVLPELQASNKAYIVPVEGTNGREFFVLENRQKTGWDKYLPGNGMLMWHIDQDANVWAQNLSLIHI
;
A
#
# COMPACT_ATOMS: atom_id res chain seq x y z
N MET A 1 54.82 36.85 4.07
CA MET A 1 53.36 37.06 3.86
C MET A 1 52.71 35.70 3.67
N ASN A 2 52.09 35.15 4.73
CA ASN A 2 51.50 33.82 4.73
C ASN A 2 50.01 33.91 4.44
N PHE A 3 49.59 33.41 3.31
CA PHE A 3 48.16 33.20 3.02
C PHE A 3 47.70 31.85 3.58
N LYS A 4 46.98 31.89 4.67
CA LYS A 4 46.21 30.71 5.16
C LYS A 4 44.99 30.54 4.25
N ARG A 5 44.98 29.44 3.49
CA ARG A 5 43.81 28.99 2.81
C ARG A 5 42.82 28.37 3.82
N ILE A 6 41.72 29.04 4.05
CA ILE A 6 40.58 28.53 4.80
C ILE A 6 39.84 27.60 3.83
N PHE A 7 39.93 26.30 4.07
CA PHE A 7 39.06 25.29 3.48
C PHE A 7 37.71 25.39 4.19
N LEU A 8 36.74 26.03 3.59
CA LEU A 8 35.34 25.92 3.97
C LEU A 8 34.87 24.56 3.47
N GLY A 9 34.84 23.55 4.33
CA GLY A 9 34.20 22.28 4.06
C GLY A 9 32.68 22.50 4.00
N LEU A 10 32.13 22.50 2.80
CA LEU A 10 30.70 22.35 2.59
C LEU A 10 30.33 20.94 3.00
N PHE A 11 29.86 20.75 4.24
CA PHE A 11 29.10 19.57 4.61
C PHE A 11 27.77 19.71 3.87
N ALA A 12 27.69 19.14 2.68
CA ALA A 12 26.40 18.80 2.08
C ALA A 12 25.82 17.70 2.97
N ALA A 13 24.97 18.09 3.92
CA ALA A 13 24.05 17.17 4.54
C ALA A 13 23.15 16.63 3.42
N LEU A 14 23.47 15.45 2.89
CA LEU A 14 22.53 14.66 2.12
C LEU A 14 21.38 14.34 3.09
N CYS A 15 20.35 15.16 3.06
CA CYS A 15 19.06 14.76 3.62
C CYS A 15 18.61 13.56 2.79
N LEU A 16 18.84 12.36 3.30
CA LEU A 16 18.23 11.14 2.81
C LEU A 16 16.73 11.29 3.11
N ALA A 17 15.97 11.71 2.12
CA ALA A 17 14.52 11.73 2.20
C ALA A 17 14.06 10.27 2.16
N GLU A 18 13.45 9.80 3.22
CA GLU A 18 12.88 8.46 3.33
C GLU A 18 11.39 8.53 3.01
N SER A 19 10.85 7.49 2.38
CA SER A 19 9.49 7.51 1.80
C SER A 19 8.48 6.76 2.67
N ALA A 20 7.25 7.21 2.67
CA ALA A 20 6.08 6.45 3.06
C ALA A 20 5.54 5.69 1.84
N SER A 21 4.92 4.56 2.07
CA SER A 21 4.20 3.76 1.07
C SER A 21 2.83 3.40 1.63
N ALA A 22 1.82 3.29 0.79
CA ALA A 22 0.46 2.95 1.21
C ALA A 22 -0.34 2.30 0.10
N ALA A 23 -1.43 1.60 0.48
CA ALA A 23 -2.34 1.02 -0.47
C ALA A 23 -2.88 2.06 -1.47
N PRO A 24 -3.00 1.72 -2.76
CA PRO A 24 -3.63 2.59 -3.74
C PRO A 24 -5.09 2.86 -3.34
N ALA A 25 -5.62 4.01 -3.74
CA ALA A 25 -7.06 4.21 -3.69
C ALA A 25 -7.76 3.11 -4.48
N ASP A 26 -8.87 2.58 -3.97
CA ASP A 26 -9.67 1.60 -4.71
C ASP A 26 -10.30 2.25 -5.94
N GLN A 27 -9.73 1.96 -7.10
CA GLN A 27 -10.15 2.54 -8.38
C GLN A 27 -11.37 1.83 -9.00
N ARG A 28 -11.90 0.79 -8.38
CA ARG A 28 -13.10 0.11 -8.88
C ARG A 28 -14.30 1.04 -8.82
N PRO A 29 -15.12 1.13 -9.88
CA PRO A 29 -16.31 1.96 -9.86
C PRO A 29 -17.29 1.53 -8.76
N ARG A 30 -17.71 2.47 -7.90
CA ARG A 30 -18.66 2.22 -6.82
C ARG A 30 -19.90 3.07 -6.99
N LYS A 31 -21.07 2.44 -6.85
CA LYS A 31 -22.35 3.13 -6.92
C LYS A 31 -22.76 3.63 -5.54
N VAL A 32 -22.79 4.95 -5.35
CA VAL A 32 -23.09 5.61 -4.09
C VAL A 32 -24.47 6.24 -4.14
N ARG A 33 -25.26 6.04 -3.07
CA ARG A 33 -26.53 6.73 -2.88
C ARG A 33 -26.29 8.11 -2.28
N GLN A 34 -26.82 9.14 -2.90
CA GLN A 34 -26.73 10.52 -2.44
C GLN A 34 -27.90 10.88 -1.50
N ALA A 35 -27.76 11.96 -0.74
CA ALA A 35 -28.81 12.39 0.21
C ALA A 35 -30.12 12.83 -0.45
N ASP A 36 -30.05 13.30 -1.72
CA ASP A 36 -31.24 13.63 -2.51
C ASP A 36 -31.97 12.39 -3.04
N GLY A 37 -31.46 11.18 -2.76
CA GLY A 37 -32.04 9.90 -3.16
C GLY A 37 -31.54 9.40 -4.53
N THR A 38 -30.76 10.20 -5.25
CA THR A 38 -30.14 9.78 -6.52
C THR A 38 -28.95 8.87 -6.29
N TYR A 39 -28.42 8.28 -7.36
CA TYR A 39 -27.18 7.48 -7.32
C TYR A 39 -26.16 8.08 -8.27
N ILE A 40 -24.90 7.95 -7.89
CA ILE A 40 -23.74 8.28 -8.73
C ILE A 40 -22.72 7.16 -8.66
N THR A 41 -22.08 6.87 -9.79
CA THR A 41 -20.95 5.94 -9.85
C THR A 41 -19.66 6.74 -9.74
N VAL A 42 -18.88 6.46 -8.71
CA VAL A 42 -17.63 7.16 -8.42
C VAL A 42 -16.43 6.22 -8.52
N VAL A 43 -15.28 6.79 -8.84
CA VAL A 43 -13.96 6.15 -8.77
C VAL A 43 -13.06 7.02 -7.89
N LYS A 44 -12.16 6.40 -7.11
CA LYS A 44 -11.16 7.11 -6.31
C LYS A 44 -9.78 6.85 -6.92
N ARG A 45 -8.94 7.88 -7.03
CA ARG A 45 -7.56 7.77 -7.51
C ARG A 45 -6.61 8.49 -6.58
N GLY A 46 -5.40 7.98 -6.47
CA GLY A 46 -4.32 8.56 -5.65
C GLY A 46 -3.86 7.63 -4.56
N ASP A 47 -3.20 8.23 -3.59
CA ASP A 47 -2.53 7.60 -2.46
C ASP A 47 -2.70 8.44 -1.18
N GLU A 48 -1.99 8.10 -0.12
CA GLU A 48 -1.98 8.83 1.16
C GLU A 48 -1.48 10.27 1.05
N PHE A 49 -0.72 10.60 0.00
CA PHE A 49 -0.22 11.97 -0.23
C PHE A 49 -1.24 12.87 -0.90
N GLY A 50 -2.23 12.28 -1.54
CA GLY A 50 -3.36 12.98 -2.14
C GLY A 50 -4.19 12.10 -3.03
N HIS A 51 -5.49 12.19 -2.84
CA HIS A 51 -6.46 11.42 -3.62
C HIS A 51 -7.60 12.31 -4.10
N VAL A 52 -8.34 11.82 -5.07
CA VAL A 52 -9.49 12.51 -5.66
C VAL A 52 -10.58 11.51 -6.01
N THR A 53 -11.80 11.81 -5.59
CA THR A 53 -13.00 11.10 -6.05
C THR A 53 -13.49 11.74 -7.36
N MET A 54 -13.85 10.93 -8.35
CA MET A 54 -14.23 11.40 -9.69
C MET A 54 -15.43 10.62 -10.21
N THR A 55 -16.10 11.18 -11.22
CA THR A 55 -17.02 10.40 -12.06
C THR A 55 -16.25 9.39 -12.92
N THR A 56 -16.92 8.36 -13.42
CA THR A 56 -16.32 7.37 -14.33
C THR A 56 -15.79 7.94 -15.64
N ASP A 57 -16.25 9.10 -16.04
CA ASP A 57 -15.77 9.87 -17.20
C ASP A 57 -14.78 11.00 -16.83
N GLY A 58 -14.24 10.95 -15.59
CA GLY A 58 -13.03 11.67 -15.19
C GLY A 58 -13.22 13.07 -14.60
N TYR A 59 -14.44 13.51 -14.28
CA TYR A 59 -14.64 14.82 -13.63
C TYR A 59 -14.43 14.72 -12.12
N PRO A 60 -13.54 15.53 -11.52
CA PRO A 60 -13.35 15.59 -10.07
C PRO A 60 -14.63 15.99 -9.35
N LEU A 61 -14.85 15.35 -8.20
CA LEU A 61 -15.99 15.56 -7.33
C LEU A 61 -15.60 16.16 -6.00
N PHE A 62 -16.53 16.87 -5.41
CA PHE A 62 -16.46 17.38 -4.04
C PHE A 62 -17.65 16.81 -3.26
N TYR A 63 -17.38 16.12 -2.16
CA TYR A 63 -18.45 15.72 -1.27
C TYR A 63 -18.81 16.88 -0.36
N ASN A 64 -20.03 17.34 -0.46
CA ASN A 64 -20.54 18.45 0.35
C ASN A 64 -21.27 17.90 1.59
N GLU A 65 -20.60 17.94 2.74
CA GLU A 65 -21.13 17.42 3.99
C GLU A 65 -22.43 18.10 4.44
N SER A 66 -22.62 19.39 4.08
CA SER A 66 -23.83 20.11 4.42
C SER A 66 -25.07 19.63 3.65
N THR A 67 -24.88 19.07 2.45
CA THR A 67 -25.96 18.54 1.60
C THR A 67 -25.98 17.02 1.57
N GLY A 68 -24.91 16.34 1.95
CA GLY A 68 -24.74 14.90 1.85
C GLY A 68 -24.65 14.38 0.40
N ASN A 69 -24.29 15.25 -0.54
CA ASN A 69 -24.23 14.91 -1.96
C ASN A 69 -22.82 15.11 -2.51
N TYR A 70 -22.48 14.35 -3.54
CA TYR A 70 -21.38 14.67 -4.41
C TYR A 70 -21.78 15.80 -5.37
N GLU A 71 -20.93 16.80 -5.45
CA GLU A 71 -21.07 17.92 -6.37
C GLU A 71 -19.86 17.95 -7.31
N TYR A 72 -20.05 18.44 -8.55
CA TYR A 72 -18.90 18.66 -9.41
C TYR A 72 -17.95 19.65 -8.73
N ALA A 73 -16.67 19.33 -8.74
CA ALA A 73 -15.67 20.18 -8.14
C ALA A 73 -15.32 21.37 -9.02
N LYS A 74 -14.93 22.49 -8.40
CA LYS A 74 -14.21 23.60 -9.01
C LYS A 74 -12.86 23.76 -8.31
N MET A 75 -11.88 24.25 -9.02
CA MET A 75 -10.58 24.55 -8.44
C MET A 75 -10.58 25.97 -7.85
N SER A 76 -10.29 26.06 -6.54
CA SER A 76 -10.05 27.35 -5.86
C SER A 76 -8.61 27.39 -5.37
N SER A 77 -7.81 28.27 -5.95
CA SER A 77 -6.37 28.34 -5.69
C SER A 77 -5.68 26.97 -5.85
N SER A 78 -5.62 26.19 -4.80
CA SER A 78 -4.95 24.89 -4.73
C SER A 78 -5.85 23.75 -4.22
N THR A 79 -7.11 24.02 -3.91
CA THR A 79 -8.04 23.02 -3.35
C THR A 79 -9.26 22.83 -4.23
N LEU A 80 -9.89 21.66 -4.12
CA LEU A 80 -11.20 21.42 -4.69
C LEU A 80 -12.28 22.00 -3.78
N GLU A 81 -13.23 22.71 -4.37
CA GLU A 81 -14.41 23.23 -3.69
C GLU A 81 -15.67 22.82 -4.45
N SER A 82 -16.80 22.91 -3.76
CA SER A 82 -18.11 22.70 -4.36
C SER A 82 -18.41 23.69 -5.48
N SER A 83 -18.95 23.22 -6.59
CA SER A 83 -19.57 24.08 -7.60
C SER A 83 -21.03 24.45 -7.27
N GLY A 84 -21.65 23.78 -6.29
CA GLY A 84 -23.06 23.85 -6.00
C GLY A 84 -23.96 23.09 -7.01
N ILE A 85 -23.36 22.21 -7.81
CA ILE A 85 -24.09 21.42 -8.81
C ILE A 85 -23.93 19.93 -8.45
N ILE A 86 -25.04 19.30 -8.07
CA ILE A 86 -25.06 17.87 -7.74
C ILE A 86 -24.59 17.07 -8.96
N ALA A 87 -23.65 16.16 -8.69
CA ALA A 87 -23.08 15.31 -9.71
C ALA A 87 -23.98 14.10 -10.02
N ALA A 88 -23.91 13.63 -11.24
CA ALA A 88 -24.66 12.46 -11.72
C ALA A 88 -23.82 11.70 -12.75
N ASP A 89 -24.19 10.44 -12.97
CA ASP A 89 -23.62 9.63 -14.07
C ASP A 89 -23.88 10.32 -15.41
N ALA A 90 -23.04 10.08 -16.41
CA ALA A 90 -23.05 10.81 -17.68
C ALA A 90 -24.41 10.84 -18.37
N THR A 91 -25.19 9.74 -18.26
CA THR A 91 -26.53 9.59 -18.83
C THR A 91 -27.62 10.37 -18.09
N ASP A 92 -27.40 10.73 -16.83
CA ASP A 92 -28.42 11.29 -15.94
C ASP A 92 -28.19 12.80 -15.64
N ARG A 93 -27.21 13.41 -16.31
CA ARG A 93 -26.89 14.83 -16.17
C ARG A 93 -27.98 15.74 -16.64
N ASN A 94 -28.40 16.67 -15.82
CA ASN A 94 -29.31 17.74 -16.23
C ASN A 94 -28.58 18.82 -17.05
N VAL A 95 -29.33 19.72 -17.66
CA VAL A 95 -28.80 20.80 -18.51
C VAL A 95 -27.77 21.68 -17.79
N LYS A 96 -28.05 22.01 -16.51
CA LYS A 96 -27.13 22.83 -15.68
C LYS A 96 -25.79 22.16 -15.49
N ALA A 97 -25.77 20.84 -15.23
CA ALA A 97 -24.55 20.07 -15.10
C ALA A 97 -23.78 20.00 -16.42
N VAL A 98 -24.48 19.70 -17.52
CA VAL A 98 -23.87 19.67 -18.87
C VAL A 98 -23.24 21.00 -19.23
N ASP A 99 -23.92 22.12 -18.99
CA ASP A 99 -23.41 23.46 -19.32
C ASP A 99 -22.19 23.83 -18.44
N TYR A 100 -22.23 23.49 -17.16
CA TYR A 100 -21.08 23.68 -16.27
C TYR A 100 -19.85 22.92 -16.76
N LEU A 101 -20.01 21.65 -17.08
CA LEU A 101 -18.92 20.76 -17.48
C LEU A 101 -18.24 21.18 -18.79
N LYS A 102 -18.93 21.90 -19.68
CA LYS A 102 -18.29 22.52 -20.87
C LYS A 102 -17.19 23.50 -20.52
N SER A 103 -17.25 24.13 -19.35
CA SER A 103 -16.25 25.07 -18.86
C SER A 103 -15.16 24.44 -18.00
N VAL A 104 -15.28 23.16 -17.64
CA VAL A 104 -14.36 22.44 -16.76
C VAL A 104 -13.31 21.70 -17.57
N SER A 105 -12.06 21.82 -17.18
CA SER A 105 -10.97 20.99 -17.70
C SER A 105 -10.47 20.04 -16.61
N PRO A 106 -10.96 18.77 -16.59
CA PRO A 106 -10.51 17.79 -15.60
C PRO A 106 -8.98 17.64 -15.58
N LYS A 107 -8.37 17.56 -16.75
CA LYS A 107 -6.91 17.43 -16.90
C LYS A 107 -6.15 18.57 -16.21
N ALA A 108 -6.63 19.81 -16.36
CA ALA A 108 -5.97 20.97 -15.73
C ALA A 108 -6.15 20.94 -14.19
N MET A 109 -7.28 20.46 -13.69
CA MET A 109 -7.53 20.30 -12.26
C MET A 109 -6.63 19.21 -11.69
N LEU A 110 -6.61 18.03 -12.30
CA LEU A 110 -5.80 16.89 -11.88
C LEU A 110 -4.30 17.22 -11.89
N SER A 111 -3.81 17.94 -12.92
CA SER A 111 -2.41 18.37 -12.97
C SER A 111 -2.02 19.27 -11.80
N LYS A 112 -2.92 20.13 -11.31
CA LYS A 112 -2.66 20.97 -10.14
C LYS A 112 -2.62 20.15 -8.85
N LEU A 113 -3.55 19.22 -8.69
CA LEU A 113 -3.57 18.31 -7.55
C LEU A 113 -2.32 17.43 -7.52
N GLU A 114 -1.88 16.96 -8.69
CA GLU A 114 -0.67 16.16 -8.82
C GLU A 114 0.60 16.90 -8.37
N VAL A 115 0.75 18.17 -8.72
CA VAL A 115 1.89 18.98 -8.24
C VAL A 115 1.92 19.04 -6.71
N GLN A 116 0.76 19.14 -6.07
CA GLN A 116 0.66 19.18 -4.61
C GLN A 116 0.97 17.82 -4.00
N ARG A 117 0.39 16.75 -4.56
CA ARG A 117 0.65 15.38 -4.14
C ARG A 117 2.15 15.08 -4.22
N ALA A 118 2.77 15.35 -5.37
CA ALA A 118 4.21 15.14 -5.59
C ALA A 118 5.09 15.93 -4.59
N ALA A 119 4.72 17.19 -4.29
CA ALA A 119 5.42 17.98 -3.29
C ALA A 119 5.37 17.36 -1.89
N LYS A 120 4.20 16.83 -1.48
CA LYS A 120 4.04 16.14 -0.20
C LYS A 120 4.81 14.81 -0.19
N ALA A 121 4.64 13.99 -1.22
CA ALA A 121 5.33 12.73 -1.38
C ALA A 121 6.87 12.90 -1.33
N SER A 122 7.41 13.97 -1.90
CA SER A 122 8.86 14.23 -1.90
C SER A 122 9.44 14.45 -0.49
N VAL A 123 8.60 14.86 0.47
CA VAL A 123 9.01 15.10 1.87
C VAL A 123 8.81 13.86 2.74
N MET A 124 7.85 13.00 2.40
CA MET A 124 7.32 11.98 3.31
C MET A 124 7.53 10.53 2.83
N ARG A 125 8.20 10.30 1.69
CA ARG A 125 8.36 8.95 1.15
C ARG A 125 9.22 8.04 2.01
N TYR A 126 8.73 6.82 2.26
CA TYR A 126 9.47 5.74 2.91
C TYR A 126 10.63 5.28 2.02
N ARG A 127 11.83 5.18 2.61
CA ARG A 127 12.93 4.38 2.06
C ARG A 127 13.21 3.26 3.04
N PRO A 128 13.28 2.01 2.60
CA PRO A 128 13.91 0.97 3.39
C PRO A 128 15.30 1.46 3.83
N ARG A 129 15.67 1.22 5.07
CA ARG A 129 16.86 1.82 5.71
C ARG A 129 18.18 1.60 4.96
N HIS A 130 18.24 0.57 4.12
CA HIS A 130 19.37 0.24 3.26
C HIS A 130 18.93 -0.39 1.94
N MET A 131 18.73 0.41 0.90
CA MET A 131 18.92 -0.08 -0.46
C MET A 131 20.43 -0.05 -0.77
N SER A 132 21.17 -1.01 -0.30
CA SER A 132 22.56 -1.19 -0.68
C SER A 132 22.63 -2.25 -1.76
N THR A 133 22.82 -1.82 -2.99
CA THR A 133 23.36 -2.71 -4.03
C THR A 133 24.80 -3.04 -3.60
N LYS A 134 25.01 -4.15 -2.88
CA LYS A 134 26.36 -4.67 -2.73
C LYS A 134 26.87 -5.00 -4.12
N SER A 135 27.96 -4.34 -4.52
CA SER A 135 28.75 -4.75 -5.68
C SER A 135 29.02 -6.26 -5.57
N GLY A 136 28.40 -7.07 -6.45
CA GLY A 136 28.48 -8.53 -6.43
C GLY A 136 27.24 -9.26 -5.89
N ALA A 137 26.16 -8.58 -5.48
CA ALA A 137 24.88 -9.24 -5.24
C ALA A 137 24.34 -9.81 -6.57
N LYS A 138 23.81 -11.03 -6.53
CA LYS A 138 23.04 -11.57 -7.66
C LYS A 138 21.92 -10.57 -7.98
N ARG A 139 21.62 -10.34 -9.28
CA ARG A 139 20.47 -9.53 -9.71
C ARG A 139 19.23 -9.91 -8.91
N GLY A 140 18.47 -8.92 -8.42
CA GLY A 140 17.16 -9.14 -7.82
C GLY A 140 17.18 -9.39 -6.31
N MET A 141 18.13 -8.89 -5.54
CA MET A 141 18.04 -8.90 -4.08
C MET A 141 17.88 -7.50 -3.54
N LEU A 142 16.68 -7.15 -3.11
CA LEU A 142 16.48 -6.04 -2.17
C LEU A 142 17.14 -6.42 -0.85
N ILE A 143 18.08 -5.59 -0.39
CA ILE A 143 18.62 -5.74 0.95
C ILE A 143 17.78 -4.83 1.84
N ASN A 144 16.76 -5.42 2.44
CA ASN A 144 15.95 -4.78 3.47
C ASN A 144 16.47 -5.18 4.85
N ASP A 145 16.24 -4.32 5.82
CA ASP A 145 16.55 -4.61 7.23
C ASP A 145 15.61 -5.70 7.79
N TYR A 146 14.40 -5.85 7.24
CA TYR A 146 13.45 -6.91 7.61
C TYR A 146 13.79 -8.22 6.88
N PRO A 147 13.90 -9.35 7.59
CA PRO A 147 14.21 -10.64 6.97
C PRO A 147 13.08 -11.10 6.04
N SER A 148 13.36 -11.21 4.75
CA SER A 148 12.41 -11.76 3.75
C SER A 148 12.45 -13.29 3.63
N ILE A 149 13.34 -13.98 4.35
CA ILE A 149 13.53 -15.44 4.36
C ILE A 149 13.53 -15.95 5.79
N GLY A 150 13.03 -17.17 5.98
CA GLY A 150 12.97 -17.83 7.28
C GLY A 150 11.67 -17.58 8.02
N SER A 151 11.75 -17.49 9.34
CA SER A 151 10.55 -17.37 10.21
C SER A 151 10.72 -16.23 11.22
N PRO A 152 10.80 -14.96 10.75
CA PRO A 152 10.91 -13.83 11.65
C PRO A 152 9.68 -13.65 12.51
N ASN A 153 9.83 -13.01 13.67
CA ASN A 153 8.71 -12.63 14.51
C ASN A 153 8.07 -11.35 14.00
N VAL A 154 6.73 -11.33 13.91
CA VAL A 154 5.92 -10.20 13.46
C VAL A 154 4.95 -9.81 14.56
N LEU A 155 5.02 -8.57 15.03
CA LEU A 155 4.10 -8.04 16.02
C LEU A 155 2.90 -7.37 15.35
N ILE A 156 1.69 -7.83 15.69
CA ILE A 156 0.42 -7.22 15.28
C ILE A 156 -0.33 -6.79 16.52
N ILE A 157 -0.60 -5.50 16.62
CA ILE A 157 -1.40 -4.93 17.71
C ILE A 157 -2.80 -4.60 17.17
N LEU A 158 -3.81 -5.25 17.68
CA LEU A 158 -5.20 -4.87 17.42
C LEU A 158 -5.51 -3.59 18.19
N VAL A 159 -5.94 -2.55 17.48
CA VAL A 159 -6.21 -1.22 18.05
C VAL A 159 -7.66 -0.85 17.85
N GLN A 160 -8.33 -0.44 18.94
CA GLN A 160 -9.66 0.10 18.87
C GLN A 160 -9.73 1.47 19.55
N PHE A 161 -10.83 2.19 19.36
CA PHE A 161 -10.99 3.56 19.79
C PHE A 161 -12.09 3.69 20.82
N SER A 162 -12.21 4.87 21.45
CA SER A 162 -13.24 5.08 22.48
C SER A 162 -14.68 4.93 21.97
N ASP A 163 -14.90 5.10 20.66
CA ASP A 163 -16.18 5.07 19.97
C ASP A 163 -16.26 4.06 18.82
N MET A 164 -15.16 3.35 18.52
CA MET A 164 -15.09 2.36 17.45
C MET A 164 -14.35 1.12 17.95
N THR A 165 -15.04 0.01 18.05
CA THR A 165 -14.49 -1.28 18.48
C THR A 165 -14.57 -2.28 17.34
N PHE A 166 -13.75 -3.33 17.41
CA PHE A 166 -13.86 -4.46 16.48
C PHE A 166 -15.25 -5.09 16.55
N ASP A 167 -15.82 -5.41 15.39
CA ASP A 167 -17.11 -6.05 15.27
C ASP A 167 -16.96 -7.44 14.66
N CYS A 168 -16.52 -8.36 15.49
CA CYS A 168 -16.40 -9.77 15.15
C CYS A 168 -17.64 -10.52 15.63
N GLU A 169 -18.12 -11.46 14.82
CA GLU A 169 -19.36 -12.22 15.03
C GLU A 169 -19.43 -12.90 16.41
N ASP A 170 -18.30 -13.44 16.88
CA ASP A 170 -18.23 -14.16 18.16
C ASP A 170 -17.84 -13.27 19.34
N GLY A 171 -17.68 -11.97 19.14
CA GLY A 171 -17.21 -11.03 20.18
C GLY A 171 -15.78 -11.30 20.67
N ASP A 172 -14.99 -12.10 19.94
CA ASP A 172 -13.59 -12.41 20.22
C ASP A 172 -12.68 -11.94 19.06
N PRO A 173 -12.37 -10.66 18.95
CA PRO A 173 -11.48 -10.15 17.91
C PRO A 173 -10.11 -10.84 17.93
N LEU A 174 -9.55 -11.08 19.11
CA LEU A 174 -8.24 -11.70 19.21
C LEU A 174 -8.21 -13.11 18.63
N GLY A 175 -9.21 -13.94 18.94
CA GLY A 175 -9.33 -15.28 18.37
C GLY A 175 -9.58 -15.25 16.87
N PHE A 176 -10.48 -14.37 16.41
CA PHE A 176 -10.77 -14.20 14.99
C PHE A 176 -9.50 -13.84 14.19
N TYR A 177 -8.77 -12.80 14.60
CA TYR A 177 -7.58 -12.35 13.87
C TYR A 177 -6.41 -13.36 14.00
N LYS A 178 -6.24 -14.04 15.13
CA LYS A 178 -5.29 -15.16 15.20
C LYS A 178 -5.56 -16.21 14.12
N ASN A 179 -6.83 -16.58 13.94
CA ASN A 179 -7.21 -17.54 12.91
C ASN A 179 -6.98 -16.97 11.50
N MET A 180 -7.40 -15.74 11.22
CA MET A 180 -7.18 -15.07 9.92
C MET A 180 -5.70 -15.00 9.55
N PHE A 181 -4.82 -14.76 10.53
CA PHE A 181 -3.39 -14.66 10.27
C PHE A 181 -2.67 -16.01 10.18
N THR A 182 -3.08 -17.01 10.97
CA THR A 182 -2.25 -18.21 11.17
C THR A 182 -2.92 -19.55 10.91
N GLN A 183 -4.25 -19.60 10.83
CA GLN A 183 -4.95 -20.87 10.65
C GLN A 183 -4.83 -21.37 9.21
N PRO A 184 -4.22 -22.53 8.96
CA PRO A 184 -4.15 -23.09 7.62
C PRO A 184 -5.53 -23.27 7.00
N GLY A 185 -5.68 -22.79 5.76
CA GLY A 185 -6.94 -22.86 5.01
C GLY A 185 -8.09 -22.06 5.64
N PHE A 186 -7.80 -20.98 6.35
CA PHE A 186 -8.81 -20.11 6.97
C PHE A 186 -9.94 -19.76 5.99
N LYS A 187 -11.18 -19.89 6.46
CA LYS A 187 -12.38 -19.56 5.68
C LYS A 187 -13.33 -18.71 6.52
N TYR A 188 -13.94 -17.74 5.88
CA TYR A 188 -14.95 -16.90 6.51
C TYR A 188 -16.04 -16.50 5.49
N LYS A 189 -17.16 -16.01 5.98
CA LYS A 189 -18.33 -15.61 5.15
C LYS A 189 -18.07 -14.47 4.20
N ASN A 190 -16.99 -13.70 4.39
CA ASN A 190 -16.54 -12.65 3.46
C ASN A 190 -15.91 -13.21 2.17
N GLY A 191 -15.67 -14.53 2.08
CA GLY A 191 -15.04 -15.16 0.91
C GLY A 191 -13.57 -15.54 1.11
N ALA A 192 -13.05 -15.41 2.34
CA ALA A 192 -11.68 -15.82 2.67
C ALA A 192 -11.41 -17.28 2.31
N ASN A 193 -10.24 -17.55 1.72
CA ASN A 193 -9.85 -18.86 1.20
C ASN A 193 -8.45 -19.32 1.64
N GLY A 194 -7.91 -18.70 2.67
CA GLY A 194 -6.63 -18.98 3.29
C GLY A 194 -6.27 -17.92 4.30
N SER A 195 -5.26 -18.17 5.12
CA SER A 195 -4.71 -17.22 6.08
C SER A 195 -3.61 -16.37 5.47
N VAL A 196 -3.20 -15.30 6.19
CA VAL A 196 -2.03 -14.51 5.82
C VAL A 196 -0.77 -15.38 5.73
N LEU A 197 -0.61 -16.31 6.67
CA LEU A 197 0.50 -17.27 6.64
C LEU A 197 0.48 -18.14 5.40
N ASP A 198 -0.70 -18.67 5.01
CA ASP A 198 -0.86 -19.45 3.78
C ASP A 198 -0.44 -18.64 2.54
N TYR A 199 -0.81 -17.35 2.50
CA TYR A 199 -0.46 -16.46 1.40
C TYR A 199 1.06 -16.29 1.25
N PHE A 200 1.75 -15.89 2.32
CA PHE A 200 3.19 -15.66 2.27
C PHE A 200 3.98 -16.96 2.08
N THR A 201 3.55 -18.06 2.69
CA THR A 201 4.16 -19.37 2.48
C THR A 201 4.04 -19.81 1.01
N THR A 202 2.87 -19.62 0.40
CA THR A 202 2.66 -19.96 -1.02
C THR A 202 3.46 -19.04 -1.93
N SER A 203 3.39 -17.73 -1.73
CA SER A 203 4.10 -16.74 -2.56
C SER A 203 5.61 -16.91 -2.52
N SER A 204 6.16 -17.28 -1.36
CA SER A 204 7.60 -17.48 -1.19
C SER A 204 8.08 -18.89 -1.54
N ASN A 205 7.20 -19.77 -2.00
CA ASN A 205 7.51 -21.21 -2.18
C ASN A 205 8.08 -21.85 -0.89
N GLY A 206 7.54 -21.45 0.27
CA GLY A 206 7.93 -21.95 1.58
C GLY A 206 9.20 -21.34 2.18
N LEU A 207 9.83 -20.36 1.51
CA LEU A 207 11.06 -19.72 2.01
C LEU A 207 10.79 -18.70 3.12
N PHE A 208 9.58 -18.13 3.18
CA PHE A 208 9.18 -17.14 4.18
C PHE A 208 7.95 -17.62 4.94
N ASN A 209 8.14 -17.90 6.23
CA ASN A 209 7.11 -18.42 7.14
C ASN A 209 7.09 -17.60 8.43
N PRO A 210 6.56 -16.35 8.38
CA PRO A 210 6.59 -15.45 9.53
C PRO A 210 5.79 -15.99 10.70
N LYS A 211 6.24 -15.68 11.92
CA LYS A 211 5.54 -15.99 13.16
C LYS A 211 4.76 -14.77 13.60
N PHE A 212 3.47 -14.78 13.36
CA PHE A 212 2.58 -13.69 13.73
C PHE A 212 2.18 -13.79 15.21
N ASP A 213 2.56 -12.79 15.99
CA ASP A 213 2.10 -12.58 17.35
C ASP A 213 1.03 -11.49 17.36
N ILE A 214 -0.23 -11.87 17.56
CA ILE A 214 -1.38 -10.97 17.58
C ILE A 214 -1.73 -10.68 19.04
N VAL A 215 -1.77 -9.40 19.41
CA VAL A 215 -2.08 -8.93 20.76
C VAL A 215 -3.16 -7.86 20.76
N GLY A 216 -3.80 -7.65 21.88
CA GLY A 216 -4.89 -6.69 22.04
C GLY A 216 -6.27 -7.36 22.05
N PRO A 217 -7.37 -6.65 21.73
CA PRO A 217 -7.40 -5.25 21.35
C PRO A 217 -6.96 -4.29 22.46
N VAL A 218 -6.17 -3.27 22.11
CA VAL A 218 -5.89 -2.14 22.98
C VAL A 218 -6.84 -0.99 22.63
N THR A 219 -7.39 -0.31 23.65
CA THR A 219 -8.33 0.80 23.42
C THR A 219 -7.61 2.13 23.59
N LEU A 220 -7.60 2.95 22.55
CA LEU A 220 -7.12 4.32 22.60
C LEU A 220 -8.17 5.28 23.14
N PRO A 221 -7.75 6.35 23.86
CA PRO A 221 -8.68 7.19 24.65
C PRO A 221 -9.49 8.18 23.80
N LYS A 222 -9.14 8.44 22.56
CA LYS A 222 -9.83 9.35 21.66
C LYS A 222 -10.71 8.59 20.67
N SER A 223 -11.59 9.36 19.98
CA SER A 223 -12.47 8.81 18.95
C SER A 223 -11.67 8.33 17.72
N TYR A 224 -12.27 7.44 16.95
CA TYR A 224 -11.77 7.01 15.67
C TYR A 224 -11.48 8.19 14.72
N SER A 225 -12.45 9.11 14.59
CA SER A 225 -12.32 10.32 13.77
C SER A 225 -11.24 11.29 14.25
N TYR A 226 -10.88 11.24 15.55
CA TYR A 226 -9.78 12.05 16.06
C TYR A 226 -8.44 11.61 15.46
N TYR A 227 -8.18 10.31 15.39
CA TYR A 227 -6.91 9.77 14.86
C TYR A 227 -6.86 9.79 13.34
N GLY A 228 -8.00 9.63 12.67
CA GLY A 228 -8.13 9.72 11.22
C GLY A 228 -8.38 11.13 10.68
N ALA A 229 -8.35 12.16 11.55
CA ALA A 229 -8.64 13.53 11.13
C ALA A 229 -7.65 14.01 10.04
N ASN A 230 -8.22 14.45 8.94
CA ASN A 230 -7.49 15.00 7.81
C ASN A 230 -7.30 16.51 7.92
N TYR A 231 -6.16 17.01 7.46
CA TYR A 231 -5.95 18.41 7.21
C TYR A 231 -5.63 18.64 5.75
N SER A 232 -6.54 19.30 5.04
CA SER A 232 -6.41 19.54 3.58
C SER A 232 -6.24 18.25 2.76
N GLY A 233 -6.95 17.17 3.15
CA GLY A 233 -6.93 15.89 2.44
C GLY A 233 -5.73 15.00 2.75
N ASN A 234 -5.10 15.18 3.92
CA ASN A 234 -4.06 14.28 4.42
C ASN A 234 -4.23 14.02 5.90
N ASP A 235 -3.81 12.84 6.33
CA ASP A 235 -3.72 12.48 7.73
C ASP A 235 -2.86 13.48 8.52
N ARG A 236 -3.32 13.81 9.71
CA ARG A 236 -2.57 14.65 10.63
C ARG A 236 -1.45 13.86 11.28
N MET A 237 -0.22 14.21 10.95
CA MET A 237 0.97 13.52 11.46
C MET A 237 1.04 13.53 12.99
N ASP A 238 0.63 14.60 13.64
CA ASP A 238 0.56 14.67 15.10
C ASP A 238 -0.42 13.64 15.71
N ARG A 239 -1.52 13.35 15.00
CA ARG A 239 -2.54 12.37 15.41
C ARG A 239 -2.08 10.94 15.14
N LEU A 240 -1.42 10.70 14.01
CA LEU A 240 -0.76 9.41 13.74
C LEU A 240 0.33 9.11 14.75
N GLN A 241 1.08 10.14 15.20
CA GLN A 241 2.05 9.97 16.29
C GLN A 241 1.39 9.50 17.59
N GLU A 242 0.30 10.14 17.99
CA GLU A 242 -0.47 9.75 19.18
C GLU A 242 -1.05 8.34 19.01
N PHE A 243 -1.50 7.98 17.81
CA PHE A 243 -2.03 6.66 17.48
C PHE A 243 -0.99 5.56 17.70
N VAL A 244 0.19 5.68 17.06
CA VAL A 244 1.28 4.70 17.19
C VAL A 244 1.80 4.62 18.62
N LYS A 245 2.08 5.78 19.23
CA LYS A 245 2.58 5.85 20.59
C LYS A 245 1.60 5.21 21.57
N GLY A 246 0.34 5.58 21.51
CA GLY A 246 -0.70 5.05 22.40
C GLY A 246 -0.87 3.54 22.26
N ALA A 247 -0.85 3.01 21.03
CA ALA A 247 -0.93 1.58 20.76
C ALA A 247 0.26 0.83 21.36
N CYS A 248 1.48 1.30 21.12
CA CYS A 248 2.70 0.69 21.65
C CYS A 248 2.77 0.78 23.19
N GLU A 249 2.43 1.94 23.80
CA GLU A 249 2.37 2.09 25.25
C GLU A 249 1.38 1.15 25.92
N ALA A 250 0.20 0.97 25.30
CA ALA A 250 -0.79 0.05 25.82
C ALA A 250 -0.32 -1.42 25.70
N ALA A 251 0.25 -1.79 24.55
CA ALA A 251 0.75 -3.14 24.30
C ALA A 251 1.99 -3.48 25.13
N SER A 252 2.82 -2.51 25.53
CA SER A 252 4.05 -2.74 26.31
C SER A 252 3.83 -3.40 27.68
N LYS A 253 2.59 -3.42 28.15
CA LYS A 253 2.20 -4.10 29.38
C LYS A 253 2.20 -5.63 29.27
N VAL A 254 2.09 -6.16 28.03
CA VAL A 254 1.95 -7.58 27.73
C VAL A 254 2.93 -8.06 26.65
N VAL A 255 3.61 -7.16 25.97
CA VAL A 255 4.53 -7.43 24.87
C VAL A 255 5.97 -7.09 25.30
N ASP A 256 6.88 -8.00 25.03
CA ASP A 256 8.31 -7.75 25.04
C ASP A 256 8.78 -7.40 23.62
N PHE A 257 8.96 -6.11 23.36
CA PHE A 257 9.28 -5.59 22.04
C PHE A 257 10.67 -6.04 21.53
N SER A 258 11.59 -6.43 22.43
CA SER A 258 12.91 -6.91 22.01
C SER A 258 12.88 -8.20 21.18
N LYS A 259 11.76 -8.94 21.21
CA LYS A 259 11.59 -10.16 20.41
C LYS A 259 11.38 -9.88 18.91
N TYR A 260 11.10 -8.63 18.54
CA TYR A 260 10.79 -8.21 17.17
C TYR A 260 11.91 -7.37 16.56
N ASP A 261 13.06 -7.34 17.18
CA ASP A 261 14.35 -6.92 16.64
C ASP A 261 15.03 -8.19 16.09
N ASN A 262 14.59 -8.61 14.87
CA ASN A 262 15.02 -9.88 14.29
C ASN A 262 16.48 -9.84 13.81
N ASN A 263 17.02 -8.66 13.52
CA ASN A 263 18.38 -8.46 13.01
C ASN A 263 19.37 -8.06 14.11
N GLY A 264 18.90 -7.70 15.32
CA GLY A 264 19.71 -7.34 16.49
C GLY A 264 20.34 -5.96 16.42
N ASP A 265 19.74 -5.01 15.68
CA ASP A 265 20.29 -3.66 15.51
C ASP A 265 19.80 -2.65 16.56
N GLY A 266 18.97 -3.09 17.50
CA GLY A 266 18.39 -2.27 18.57
C GLY A 266 17.10 -1.56 18.20
N TYR A 267 16.50 -1.92 17.05
CA TYR A 267 15.19 -1.44 16.63
C TYR A 267 14.23 -2.60 16.42
N VAL A 268 12.96 -2.39 16.78
CA VAL A 268 11.86 -3.25 16.31
C VAL A 268 11.75 -3.03 14.81
N ASP A 269 11.87 -4.10 14.03
CA ASP A 269 11.88 -4.00 12.56
C ASP A 269 10.58 -3.42 12.00
N ASN A 270 9.44 -3.82 12.58
CA ASN A 270 8.13 -3.25 12.27
C ASN A 270 7.11 -3.53 13.39
N VAL A 271 6.21 -2.59 13.65
CA VAL A 271 5.01 -2.79 14.46
C VAL A 271 3.80 -2.64 13.56
N TYR A 272 3.00 -3.70 13.40
CA TYR A 272 1.79 -3.63 12.61
C TYR A 272 0.58 -3.29 13.47
N LEU A 273 -0.11 -2.20 13.16
CA LEU A 273 -1.30 -1.73 13.85
C LEU A 273 -2.53 -2.07 13.01
N TYR A 274 -3.27 -3.09 13.42
CA TYR A 274 -4.53 -3.47 12.78
C TYR A 274 -5.68 -2.79 13.54
N TYR A 275 -6.34 -1.81 12.92
CA TYR A 275 -7.28 -0.95 13.63
C TYR A 275 -8.74 -1.23 13.29
N ALA A 276 -9.63 -1.06 14.30
CA ALA A 276 -11.06 -1.20 14.16
C ALA A 276 -11.66 -0.12 13.27
N GLY A 277 -12.66 -0.48 12.47
CA GLY A 277 -13.37 0.43 11.57
C GLY A 277 -12.80 0.45 10.15
N PHE A 278 -13.00 1.55 9.44
CA PHE A 278 -12.78 1.67 8.00
C PHE A 278 -11.42 2.30 7.67
N GLY A 279 -10.90 1.99 6.47
CA GLY A 279 -9.76 2.70 5.89
C GLY A 279 -10.22 3.75 4.87
N GLU A 280 -9.46 4.85 4.73
CA GLU A 280 -9.81 5.92 3.81
C GLU A 280 -9.59 5.52 2.34
N ALA A 281 -8.68 4.58 2.06
CA ALA A 281 -8.32 4.17 0.70
C ALA A 281 -9.49 3.58 -0.09
N ASP A 282 -10.39 2.84 0.57
CA ASP A 282 -11.50 2.12 -0.06
C ASP A 282 -12.87 2.47 0.52
N SER A 283 -12.99 3.51 1.34
CA SER A 283 -14.24 3.95 1.93
C SER A 283 -14.54 5.42 1.66
N GLU A 284 -15.75 5.86 2.00
CA GLU A 284 -16.16 7.27 1.97
C GLU A 284 -15.97 7.98 3.32
N TYR A 285 -15.40 7.29 4.31
CA TYR A 285 -15.14 7.84 5.64
C TYR A 285 -13.86 8.68 5.62
N LYS A 286 -14.00 9.97 5.40
CA LYS A 286 -12.89 10.93 5.28
C LYS A 286 -12.08 11.14 6.56
N GLU A 287 -12.66 10.84 7.71
CA GLU A 287 -12.00 10.93 9.01
C GLU A 287 -11.52 9.56 9.48
N SER A 288 -11.06 8.75 8.53
CA SER A 288 -10.43 7.45 8.79
C SER A 288 -8.93 7.50 8.44
N ILE A 289 -8.18 6.57 9.00
CA ILE A 289 -6.74 6.48 8.73
C ILE A 289 -6.56 5.80 7.36
N TRP A 290 -5.73 6.39 6.50
CA TRP A 290 -5.28 5.74 5.28
C TRP A 290 -4.33 4.57 5.64
N PRO A 291 -4.50 3.35 5.09
CA PRO A 291 -3.53 2.25 5.27
C PRO A 291 -2.16 2.65 4.73
N HIS A 292 -1.09 2.46 5.51
CA HIS A 292 0.25 2.88 5.12
C HIS A 292 1.35 2.19 5.91
N ALA A 293 2.57 2.25 5.38
CA ALA A 293 3.81 1.88 6.03
C ALA A 293 4.75 3.09 6.18
N TYR A 294 5.15 3.45 7.40
CA TYR A 294 6.00 4.60 7.69
C TYR A 294 7.19 4.26 8.59
N ASN A 295 8.28 5.00 8.39
CA ASN A 295 9.36 5.00 9.34
C ASN A 295 9.05 5.95 10.52
N TYR A 296 8.94 5.39 11.73
CA TYR A 296 8.58 6.15 12.92
C TYR A 296 9.60 7.24 13.28
N ASN A 297 10.90 6.93 13.17
CA ASN A 297 11.97 7.83 13.63
C ASN A 297 12.09 9.12 12.84
N GLN A 298 11.64 9.15 11.59
CA GLN A 298 11.75 10.33 10.73
C GLN A 298 10.63 11.31 10.88
N PHE A 299 9.41 10.79 11.00
CA PHE A 299 8.20 11.61 11.09
C PHE A 299 7.82 11.93 12.52
N MET A 300 8.31 11.16 13.46
CA MET A 300 7.87 11.17 14.84
C MET A 300 9.02 11.67 15.74
N MET A 301 9.08 12.95 16.00
CA MET A 301 10.11 13.58 16.84
C MET A 301 10.28 12.88 18.19
N GLY A 302 11.26 11.98 18.27
CA GLY A 302 11.65 11.26 19.49
C GLY A 302 11.64 9.75 19.33
N SER A 303 12.59 9.07 19.90
CA SER A 303 12.65 7.61 19.91
C SER A 303 11.65 7.05 20.91
N LEU A 304 10.60 6.41 20.42
CA LEU A 304 9.74 5.57 21.24
C LEU A 304 10.52 4.27 21.58
N LYS A 305 10.72 3.99 22.86
CA LYS A 305 11.59 2.90 23.30
C LYS A 305 10.92 2.02 24.35
N PHE A 306 10.96 0.70 24.12
CA PHE A 306 10.45 -0.33 25.05
C PHE A 306 11.46 -1.49 25.13
N ASN A 307 11.59 -2.09 26.31
CA ASN A 307 12.43 -3.28 26.55
C ASN A 307 13.86 -3.17 26.00
N GLY A 308 14.41 -1.95 25.94
CA GLY A 308 15.78 -1.71 25.44
C GLY A 308 15.89 -1.45 23.94
N VAL A 309 14.84 -1.70 23.14
CA VAL A 309 14.80 -1.46 21.68
C VAL A 309 13.93 -0.26 21.34
N SER A 310 14.20 0.37 20.20
CA SER A 310 13.45 1.51 19.69
C SER A 310 12.44 1.05 18.63
N ILE A 311 11.29 1.73 18.50
CA ILE A 311 10.38 1.51 17.39
C ILE A 311 10.97 2.18 16.14
N GLY A 312 11.30 1.40 15.12
CA GLY A 312 11.92 1.87 13.88
C GLY A 312 10.90 2.23 12.83
N SER A 313 9.95 1.34 12.58
CA SER A 313 8.90 1.51 11.60
C SER A 313 7.56 1.00 12.12
N TYR A 314 6.49 1.44 11.49
CA TYR A 314 5.16 0.91 11.72
C TYR A 314 4.38 0.82 10.43
N THR A 315 3.38 -0.02 10.44
CA THR A 315 2.44 -0.22 9.34
C THR A 315 1.03 -0.26 9.91
N CYS A 316 0.03 0.15 9.17
CA CYS A 316 -1.35 0.03 9.63
C CYS A 316 -2.33 -0.32 8.52
N SER A 317 -3.40 -1.03 8.88
CA SER A 317 -4.53 -1.32 8.00
C SER A 317 -5.85 -1.45 8.79
N PRO A 318 -7.00 -1.26 8.11
CA PRO A 318 -8.31 -1.26 8.74
C PRO A 318 -8.89 -2.66 8.90
N GLU A 319 -9.84 -2.78 9.81
CA GLU A 319 -10.72 -3.93 9.96
C GLU A 319 -11.69 -4.08 8.79
N ARG A 320 -12.21 -2.97 8.24
CA ARG A 320 -13.35 -2.96 7.33
C ARG A 320 -13.06 -2.23 6.03
N SER A 321 -13.68 -2.76 4.96
CA SER A 321 -13.77 -2.13 3.66
C SER A 321 -15.06 -1.32 3.53
N GLY A 322 -15.01 -0.23 2.76
CA GLY A 322 -16.20 0.52 2.42
C GLY A 322 -17.15 -0.21 1.47
N THR A 323 -16.68 -1.26 0.80
CA THR A 323 -17.49 -2.03 -0.16
C THR A 323 -18.44 -3.01 0.54
N TYR A 324 -17.97 -3.65 1.62
CA TYR A 324 -18.77 -4.57 2.44
C TYR A 324 -18.64 -4.21 3.92
N PRO A 325 -19.31 -3.15 4.34
CA PRO A 325 -19.12 -2.58 5.69
C PRO A 325 -19.57 -3.50 6.83
N GLU A 326 -20.37 -4.53 6.55
CA GLU A 326 -20.88 -5.46 7.55
C GLU A 326 -19.91 -6.60 7.90
N LEU A 327 -18.83 -6.74 7.14
CA LEU A 327 -17.87 -7.82 7.31
C LEU A 327 -16.45 -7.28 7.49
N PRO A 328 -15.62 -7.99 8.26
CA PRO A 328 -14.18 -7.75 8.24
C PRO A 328 -13.65 -7.86 6.82
N THR A 329 -12.70 -6.97 6.47
CA THR A 329 -12.05 -7.02 5.16
C THR A 329 -11.19 -8.27 5.01
N GLY A 330 -10.83 -8.61 3.76
CA GLY A 330 -9.87 -9.67 3.48
C GLY A 330 -8.44 -9.28 3.83
N ILE A 331 -7.50 -10.12 3.42
CA ILE A 331 -6.08 -9.97 3.75
C ILE A 331 -5.29 -9.12 2.75
N GLY A 332 -5.93 -8.66 1.67
CA GLY A 332 -5.25 -7.99 0.55
C GLY A 332 -4.45 -6.78 0.96
N THR A 333 -5.09 -5.80 1.63
CA THR A 333 -4.40 -4.60 2.14
C THR A 333 -3.27 -4.97 3.09
N PHE A 334 -3.47 -5.95 3.99
CA PHE A 334 -2.37 -6.41 4.85
C PHE A 334 -1.21 -6.96 4.02
N CYS A 335 -1.48 -7.80 3.01
CA CYS A 335 -0.42 -8.38 2.18
C CYS A 335 0.34 -7.31 1.39
N HIS A 336 -0.34 -6.29 0.88
CA HIS A 336 0.27 -5.14 0.23
C HIS A 336 1.18 -4.37 1.19
N GLU A 337 0.64 -3.89 2.29
CA GLU A 337 1.39 -3.08 3.27
C GLU A 337 2.56 -3.85 3.89
N PHE A 338 2.38 -5.14 4.15
CA PHE A 338 3.46 -5.95 4.69
C PHE A 338 4.54 -6.26 3.65
N SER A 339 4.20 -6.24 2.36
CA SER A 339 5.20 -6.35 1.28
C SER A 339 6.09 -5.10 1.20
N HIS A 340 5.59 -3.91 1.59
CA HIS A 340 6.45 -2.75 1.83
C HIS A 340 7.43 -2.96 2.98
N VAL A 341 6.99 -3.60 4.06
CA VAL A 341 7.89 -3.98 5.17
C VAL A 341 9.01 -4.90 4.67
N LEU A 342 8.70 -5.79 3.71
CA LEU A 342 9.69 -6.64 3.05
C LEU A 342 10.57 -5.90 2.03
N GLY A 343 10.24 -4.64 1.68
CA GLY A 343 11.05 -3.77 0.83
C GLY A 343 10.53 -3.52 -0.58
N LEU A 344 9.37 -4.06 -0.96
CA LEU A 344 8.79 -3.80 -2.28
C LEU A 344 8.21 -2.38 -2.36
N PRO A 345 8.41 -1.64 -3.46
CA PRO A 345 7.74 -0.37 -3.71
C PRO A 345 6.34 -0.59 -4.28
N ASP A 346 5.55 0.48 -4.38
CA ASP A 346 4.31 0.47 -5.12
C ASP A 346 4.56 0.31 -6.62
N HIS A 347 3.72 -0.50 -7.28
CA HIS A 347 3.75 -0.71 -8.72
C HIS A 347 2.63 0.02 -9.45
N TYR A 348 1.65 0.58 -8.76
CA TYR A 348 0.60 1.40 -9.36
C TYR A 348 1.11 2.80 -9.72
N THR A 349 0.40 3.45 -10.64
CA THR A 349 0.70 4.84 -10.96
C THR A 349 0.28 5.75 -9.81
N THR A 350 1.22 6.51 -9.30
CA THR A 350 0.99 7.52 -8.28
C THR A 350 0.54 8.87 -8.86
N VAL A 351 0.45 8.98 -10.19
CA VAL A 351 -0.05 10.17 -10.88
C VAL A 351 -1.48 9.96 -11.37
N TYR A 352 -2.28 11.04 -11.43
CA TYR A 352 -3.67 10.98 -11.87
C TYR A 352 -3.80 10.86 -13.40
N ASN A 353 -3.12 9.88 -14.00
CA ASN A 353 -3.18 9.61 -15.43
C ASN A 353 -3.59 8.15 -15.69
N ASP A 354 -3.77 7.81 -16.95
CA ASP A 354 -4.11 6.46 -17.39
C ASP A 354 -2.84 5.68 -17.81
N ALA A 355 -1.77 5.76 -16.99
CA ALA A 355 -0.56 4.99 -17.23
C ALA A 355 -0.87 3.49 -17.10
N PHE A 356 -0.29 2.71 -17.97
CA PHE A 356 -0.36 1.25 -17.88
C PHE A 356 0.48 0.79 -16.69
N THR A 357 -0.14 0.04 -15.79
CA THR A 357 0.49 -0.58 -14.62
C THR A 357 0.13 -2.07 -14.58
N PRO A 358 0.76 -2.87 -13.72
CA PRO A 358 0.40 -4.27 -13.54
C PRO A 358 -1.07 -4.53 -13.19
N GLY A 359 -1.72 -3.58 -12.51
CA GLY A 359 -3.13 -3.66 -12.14
C GLY A 359 -3.45 -4.85 -11.25
N GLU A 360 -4.52 -5.53 -11.57
CA GLU A 360 -5.04 -6.67 -10.79
C GLU A 360 -4.13 -7.93 -10.83
N PHE A 361 -3.05 -7.93 -11.63
CA PHE A 361 -2.08 -9.02 -11.65
C PHE A 361 -1.04 -8.94 -10.52
N ASP A 362 -0.97 -7.84 -9.79
CA ASP A 362 0.11 -7.52 -8.88
C ASP A 362 -0.43 -7.05 -7.52
N VAL A 363 0.09 -7.61 -6.42
CA VAL A 363 -0.33 -7.24 -5.06
C VAL A 363 0.14 -5.85 -4.67
N MET A 364 1.23 -5.35 -5.27
CA MET A 364 1.74 -3.99 -5.08
C MET A 364 1.01 -2.96 -5.97
N ASP A 365 -0.07 -3.40 -6.64
CA ASP A 365 -0.99 -2.58 -7.41
C ASP A 365 -2.43 -2.98 -7.04
N MET A 366 -3.39 -2.88 -7.93
CA MET A 366 -4.81 -3.14 -7.71
C MET A 366 -5.14 -4.60 -7.36
N GLY A 367 -4.20 -5.53 -7.53
CA GLY A 367 -4.36 -6.93 -7.12
C GLY A 367 -4.68 -7.10 -5.63
N THR A 368 -4.29 -6.13 -4.78
CA THR A 368 -4.68 -6.10 -3.37
C THR A 368 -6.20 -6.20 -3.17
N TYR A 369 -6.98 -5.71 -4.13
CA TYR A 369 -8.45 -5.68 -4.06
C TYR A 369 -9.14 -6.90 -4.69
N ASN A 370 -8.40 -7.87 -5.21
CA ASN A 370 -8.99 -9.06 -5.84
C ASN A 370 -9.88 -9.83 -4.87
N ASN A 371 -11.07 -10.27 -5.37
CA ASN A 371 -12.09 -10.94 -4.55
C ASN A 371 -12.39 -10.20 -3.25
N GLU A 372 -12.59 -8.88 -3.33
CA GLU A 372 -12.86 -8.02 -2.17
C GLU A 372 -11.78 -8.18 -1.08
N GLN A 373 -10.53 -8.12 -1.49
CA GLN A 373 -9.33 -8.29 -0.66
C GLN A 373 -9.13 -9.69 -0.06
N ASN A 374 -10.01 -10.65 -0.36
CA ASN A 374 -9.89 -11.99 0.23
C ASN A 374 -8.89 -12.90 -0.47
N THR A 375 -8.55 -12.57 -1.72
CA THR A 375 -7.68 -13.43 -2.53
C THR A 375 -6.73 -12.56 -3.36
N PRO A 376 -5.79 -11.84 -2.73
CA PRO A 376 -4.76 -11.12 -3.48
C PRO A 376 -3.94 -12.11 -4.32
N PRO A 377 -3.44 -11.72 -5.51
CA PRO A 377 -2.63 -12.61 -6.33
C PRO A 377 -1.31 -12.93 -5.60
N THR A 378 -0.71 -14.08 -5.91
CA THR A 378 0.65 -14.33 -5.43
C THR A 378 1.60 -13.27 -5.99
N HIS A 379 2.69 -13.02 -5.26
CA HIS A 379 3.76 -12.17 -5.78
C HIS A 379 4.21 -12.62 -7.17
N SER A 380 4.43 -11.67 -8.06
CA SER A 380 4.98 -11.90 -9.40
C SER A 380 6.38 -12.51 -9.33
N ALA A 381 6.85 -13.08 -10.42
CA ALA A 381 8.22 -13.59 -10.47
C ALA A 381 9.26 -12.49 -10.22
N TYR A 382 8.94 -11.25 -10.61
CA TYR A 382 9.78 -10.09 -10.34
C TYR A 382 9.88 -9.83 -8.84
N GLU A 383 8.75 -9.69 -8.16
CA GLU A 383 8.70 -9.46 -6.71
C GLU A 383 9.36 -10.59 -5.92
N ARG A 384 9.11 -11.85 -6.32
CA ARG A 384 9.76 -13.02 -5.69
C ARG A 384 11.27 -12.99 -5.83
N ALA A 385 11.78 -12.55 -6.97
CA ALA A 385 13.23 -12.44 -7.18
C ALA A 385 13.83 -11.31 -6.33
N GLU A 386 13.17 -10.16 -6.26
CA GLU A 386 13.58 -9.04 -5.40
C GLU A 386 13.63 -9.44 -3.92
N LEU A 387 12.66 -10.25 -3.47
CA LEU A 387 12.61 -10.77 -2.10
C LEU A 387 13.53 -11.98 -1.85
N GLY A 388 14.23 -12.46 -2.88
CA GLY A 388 15.11 -13.63 -2.78
C GLY A 388 14.37 -14.97 -2.75
N TRP A 389 13.11 -14.99 -3.16
CA TRP A 389 12.28 -16.19 -3.18
C TRP A 389 12.36 -16.98 -4.49
N LEU A 390 12.91 -16.37 -5.56
CA LEU A 390 13.04 -16.97 -6.88
C LEU A 390 14.38 -16.61 -7.52
N GLU A 391 15.01 -17.57 -8.21
CA GLU A 391 16.13 -17.33 -9.12
C GLU A 391 15.64 -17.51 -10.56
N TYR A 392 15.89 -16.50 -11.41
CA TYR A 392 15.55 -16.56 -12.83
C TYR A 392 16.41 -17.54 -13.59
N GLN A 393 15.83 -18.13 -14.66
CA GLN A 393 16.59 -18.73 -15.75
C GLN A 393 16.80 -17.65 -16.83
N GLU A 394 18.04 -17.28 -17.08
CA GLU A 394 18.37 -16.27 -18.10
C GLU A 394 18.27 -16.89 -19.49
N LEU A 395 17.57 -16.21 -20.40
CA LEU A 395 17.52 -16.57 -21.81
C LEU A 395 18.48 -15.69 -22.59
N THR A 396 19.31 -16.33 -23.42
CA THR A 396 20.21 -15.63 -24.31
C THR A 396 19.56 -15.39 -25.67
N THR A 397 19.78 -14.21 -26.24
CA THR A 397 19.17 -13.83 -27.52
C THR A 397 19.58 -14.79 -28.66
N GLY A 398 18.58 -15.34 -29.36
CA GLY A 398 18.71 -16.05 -30.61
C GLY A 398 18.96 -17.56 -30.54
N ALA A 399 19.13 -18.16 -29.36
CA ALA A 399 19.47 -19.60 -29.25
C ALA A 399 18.48 -20.41 -28.40
N ASP A 400 17.77 -19.76 -27.46
CA ASP A 400 16.95 -20.49 -26.49
C ASP A 400 15.49 -20.61 -26.92
N THR A 401 14.94 -21.80 -26.75
CA THR A 401 13.53 -22.10 -26.97
C THR A 401 12.93 -22.60 -25.65
N ILE A 402 11.93 -21.89 -25.13
CA ILE A 402 11.14 -22.38 -23.99
C ILE A 402 10.11 -23.37 -24.55
N SER A 403 10.31 -24.66 -24.30
CA SER A 403 9.34 -25.68 -24.69
C SER A 403 8.13 -25.72 -23.74
N VAL A 404 8.32 -25.42 -22.46
CA VAL A 404 7.29 -25.38 -21.42
C VAL A 404 7.63 -24.29 -20.42
N LEU A 405 6.70 -23.36 -20.20
CA LEU A 405 6.72 -22.40 -19.09
C LEU A 405 5.70 -22.87 -18.05
N PRO A 406 6.13 -23.53 -16.96
CA PRO A 406 5.20 -24.07 -15.97
C PRO A 406 4.58 -22.94 -15.14
N GLU A 407 3.42 -23.22 -14.53
CA GLU A 407 2.73 -22.28 -13.68
C GLU A 407 3.62 -21.78 -12.52
N LEU A 408 3.67 -20.46 -12.32
CA LEU A 408 4.54 -19.83 -11.33
C LEU A 408 4.25 -20.31 -9.91
N GLN A 409 2.97 -20.32 -9.49
CA GLN A 409 2.58 -20.71 -8.14
C GLN A 409 2.99 -22.16 -7.81
N ALA A 410 2.91 -23.07 -8.78
CA ALA A 410 3.22 -24.48 -8.57
C ALA A 410 4.70 -24.83 -8.73
N SER A 411 5.45 -24.06 -9.56
CA SER A 411 6.82 -24.43 -9.95
C SER A 411 7.89 -23.50 -9.42
N ASN A 412 7.50 -22.26 -9.08
CA ASN A 412 8.42 -21.17 -8.75
C ASN A 412 9.50 -20.94 -9.83
N LYS A 413 9.10 -21.00 -11.10
CA LYS A 413 10.01 -20.84 -12.26
C LYS A 413 9.59 -19.68 -13.13
N ALA A 414 10.58 -18.89 -13.53
CA ALA A 414 10.41 -17.78 -14.46
C ALA A 414 11.70 -17.55 -15.24
N TYR A 415 11.60 -16.84 -16.36
CA TYR A 415 12.72 -16.52 -17.20
C TYR A 415 12.96 -15.01 -17.24
N ILE A 416 14.23 -14.61 -17.41
CA ILE A 416 14.62 -13.22 -17.62
C ILE A 416 15.29 -13.07 -18.97
N VAL A 417 14.94 -11.99 -19.68
CA VAL A 417 15.58 -11.57 -20.94
C VAL A 417 16.16 -10.18 -20.74
N PRO A 418 17.49 -10.05 -20.57
CA PRO A 418 18.12 -8.75 -20.41
C PRO A 418 18.02 -7.92 -21.70
N VAL A 419 17.86 -6.60 -21.57
CA VAL A 419 17.97 -5.66 -22.71
C VAL A 419 19.43 -5.23 -22.85
N GLU A 420 19.99 -5.44 -24.05
CA GLU A 420 21.39 -5.09 -24.35
C GLU A 420 21.63 -3.59 -24.20
N GLY A 421 22.81 -3.22 -23.69
CA GLY A 421 23.22 -1.82 -23.56
C GLY A 421 22.68 -1.08 -22.34
N THR A 422 21.82 -1.69 -21.52
CA THR A 422 21.21 -1.05 -20.34
C THR A 422 21.96 -1.36 -19.03
N ASN A 423 23.08 -2.06 -19.08
CA ASN A 423 23.84 -2.52 -17.91
C ASN A 423 22.99 -3.29 -16.90
N GLY A 424 21.99 -4.01 -17.40
CA GLY A 424 21.09 -4.82 -16.60
C GLY A 424 19.97 -4.05 -15.89
N ARG A 425 19.81 -2.75 -16.16
CA ARG A 425 18.72 -1.94 -15.64
C ARG A 425 17.39 -2.35 -16.24
N GLU A 426 17.38 -2.65 -17.54
CA GLU A 426 16.17 -2.96 -18.30
C GLU A 426 16.15 -4.42 -18.70
N PHE A 427 15.02 -5.09 -18.50
CA PHE A 427 14.85 -6.50 -18.80
C PHE A 427 13.37 -6.89 -18.89
N PHE A 428 13.12 -8.05 -19.50
CA PHE A 428 11.80 -8.67 -19.49
C PHE A 428 11.79 -9.89 -18.57
N VAL A 429 10.68 -10.09 -17.86
CA VAL A 429 10.43 -11.29 -17.06
C VAL A 429 9.26 -12.04 -17.67
N LEU A 430 9.43 -13.35 -17.90
CA LEU A 430 8.41 -14.24 -18.43
C LEU A 430 7.94 -15.19 -17.31
N GLU A 431 6.66 -15.19 -17.04
CA GLU A 431 6.03 -16.09 -16.08
C GLU A 431 4.71 -16.65 -16.63
N ASN A 432 4.26 -17.77 -16.09
CA ASN A 432 2.95 -18.34 -16.43
C ASN A 432 2.04 -18.28 -15.19
N ARG A 433 0.95 -17.54 -15.32
CA ARG A 433 -0.09 -17.42 -14.28
C ARG A 433 -1.33 -18.19 -14.70
N GLN A 434 -1.89 -18.95 -13.77
CA GLN A 434 -3.13 -19.67 -13.98
C GLN A 434 -4.15 -19.24 -12.92
N LYS A 435 -5.45 -19.29 -13.28
CA LYS A 435 -6.54 -18.90 -12.35
C LYS A 435 -6.81 -19.98 -11.31
N THR A 436 -5.79 -20.31 -10.51
CA THR A 436 -5.79 -21.34 -9.46
C THR A 436 -5.30 -20.76 -8.12
N GLY A 437 -5.67 -21.38 -7.01
CA GLY A 437 -5.19 -20.95 -5.68
C GLY A 437 -5.41 -19.46 -5.42
N TRP A 438 -4.36 -18.74 -5.06
CA TRP A 438 -4.39 -17.29 -4.83
C TRP A 438 -4.56 -16.49 -6.11
N ASP A 439 -4.17 -17.04 -7.26
CA ASP A 439 -4.29 -16.40 -8.57
C ASP A 439 -5.67 -16.60 -9.22
N LYS A 440 -6.62 -17.19 -8.51
CA LYS A 440 -7.96 -17.54 -9.03
C LYS A 440 -8.71 -16.35 -9.61
N TYR A 441 -8.51 -15.17 -9.08
CA TYR A 441 -9.27 -13.95 -9.45
C TYR A 441 -8.49 -13.00 -10.34
N LEU A 442 -7.37 -13.43 -10.91
CA LEU A 442 -6.68 -12.66 -11.94
C LEU A 442 -7.61 -12.33 -13.12
N PRO A 443 -7.44 -11.17 -13.78
CA PRO A 443 -8.27 -10.81 -14.94
C PRO A 443 -8.07 -11.74 -16.13
N GLY A 444 -6.87 -12.34 -16.27
CA GLY A 444 -6.50 -13.29 -17.31
C GLY A 444 -5.63 -14.42 -16.80
N ASN A 445 -5.24 -15.33 -17.67
CA ASN A 445 -4.31 -16.41 -17.38
C ASN A 445 -3.46 -16.76 -18.61
N GLY A 446 -2.31 -17.36 -18.38
CA GLY A 446 -1.34 -17.74 -19.40
C GLY A 446 0.02 -17.11 -19.16
N MET A 447 0.79 -16.95 -20.23
CA MET A 447 2.09 -16.31 -20.15
C MET A 447 1.92 -14.79 -19.99
N LEU A 448 2.56 -14.25 -18.96
CA LEU A 448 2.75 -12.82 -18.78
C LEU A 448 4.19 -12.46 -19.11
N MET A 449 4.37 -11.29 -19.68
CA MET A 449 5.67 -10.69 -19.95
C MET A 449 5.71 -9.32 -19.28
N TRP A 450 6.55 -9.19 -18.27
CA TRP A 450 6.78 -7.95 -17.55
C TRP A 450 7.95 -7.21 -18.20
N HIS A 451 7.80 -5.95 -18.50
CA HIS A 451 8.89 -5.06 -18.87
C HIS A 451 9.30 -4.25 -17.65
N ILE A 452 10.52 -4.41 -17.22
CA ILE A 452 11.07 -3.79 -16.03
C ILE A 452 12.16 -2.81 -16.45
N ASP A 453 12.06 -1.55 -16.06
CA ASP A 453 13.14 -0.55 -16.10
C ASP A 453 13.50 -0.14 -14.68
N GLN A 454 14.53 -0.77 -14.13
CA GLN A 454 14.92 -0.61 -12.72
C GLN A 454 15.86 0.59 -12.56
N ASP A 455 15.32 1.81 -12.54
CA ASP A 455 16.07 3.02 -12.19
C ASP A 455 16.08 3.23 -10.68
N ALA A 456 17.25 3.10 -10.06
CA ALA A 456 17.42 3.21 -8.61
C ALA A 456 16.92 4.56 -8.03
N ASN A 457 16.98 5.66 -8.81
CA ASN A 457 16.50 6.96 -8.32
C ASN A 457 14.98 7.04 -8.37
N VAL A 458 14.35 6.42 -9.38
CA VAL A 458 12.90 6.35 -9.53
C VAL A 458 12.33 5.43 -8.44
N TRP A 459 12.92 4.27 -8.27
CA TRP A 459 12.55 3.31 -7.23
C TRP A 459 12.70 3.87 -5.82
N ALA A 460 13.79 4.60 -5.56
CA ALA A 460 14.00 5.28 -4.28
C ALA A 460 12.94 6.36 -4.00
N GLN A 461 12.12 6.72 -4.95
CA GLN A 461 11.01 7.65 -4.82
C GLN A 461 9.64 6.95 -4.75
N ASN A 462 9.61 5.63 -4.56
CA ASN A 462 8.41 4.81 -4.63
C ASN A 462 7.64 5.03 -5.95
N LEU A 463 8.38 5.11 -7.05
CA LEU A 463 7.84 5.18 -8.40
C LEU A 463 8.37 3.97 -9.14
N SER A 464 7.50 3.14 -9.68
CA SER A 464 7.93 2.00 -10.46
C SER A 464 7.83 2.28 -11.97
N LEU A 465 8.65 1.59 -12.74
CA LEU A 465 8.61 1.54 -14.20
C LEU A 465 8.39 0.08 -14.61
N ILE A 466 7.27 -0.48 -14.15
CA ILE A 466 6.85 -1.85 -14.48
C ILE A 466 5.63 -1.76 -15.39
N HIS A 467 5.71 -2.45 -16.53
CA HIS A 467 4.60 -2.60 -17.46
C HIS A 467 4.38 -4.08 -17.75
N ILE A 468 3.14 -4.45 -17.91
CA ILE A 468 2.75 -5.82 -18.27
C ILE A 468 2.40 -5.92 -19.76
#